data_9d45e9c935c92c4c9a13716e36a29e32
#
_entry.id   9d45e9c935c92c4c9a13716e36a29e32
#
_cell.length_a   1.000
_cell.length_b   1.000
_cell.length_c   1.000
_cell.angle_alpha   90.00
_cell.angle_beta   90.00
_cell.angle_gamma   90.00
#
_symmetry.space_group_name_H-M   'P 1'
#
loop_
_entity.id
_entity.type
_entity.pdbx_description
1 polymer ?
#
loop_
_entity_poly.entity_id
_entity_poly.type
_entity_poly.pdbx_seq_one_letter_code
_entity_poly.pdbx_strand_id
1 'polypeptide(L)'
;MNKTKALNAIYDFASVLLTAILVVSIIFTFIFKISTVSGESMENTLHNGDNLLITAVNNEIKQGDVVVISQPNIYNLVLIKRVIATGGQTVTFDKKSGAVIVDGVPLEEDYTKEKTTRFYGMDRIYTVPEGKLFVMGDNRNNSSDSRDSNIGLIDERYVLGTVFYRIGDTKLFNREAEE
;
A
#
# COMPACT_ATOMS: atom_id res chain seq x y z
N MET A 1 -12.69 -40.54 -38.27
CA MET A 1 -11.66 -39.97 -37.35
C MET A 1 -11.24 -41.10 -36.41
N ASN A 2 -9.96 -41.45 -36.36
CA ASN A 2 -9.48 -42.61 -35.61
C ASN A 2 -9.61 -42.32 -34.11
N LYS A 3 -10.29 -43.19 -33.33
CA LYS A 3 -10.57 -43.00 -31.90
C LYS A 3 -9.31 -42.66 -31.09
N THR A 4 -8.18 -43.23 -31.42
CA THR A 4 -6.87 -42.95 -30.80
C THR A 4 -6.39 -41.52 -31.05
N LYS A 5 -6.57 -40.98 -32.25
CA LYS A 5 -6.19 -39.56 -32.53
C LYS A 5 -7.06 -38.56 -31.76
N ALA A 6 -8.36 -38.87 -31.67
CA ALA A 6 -9.27 -38.04 -30.86
C ALA A 6 -8.94 -38.08 -29.37
N LEU A 7 -8.60 -39.27 -28.84
CA LEU A 7 -8.22 -39.43 -27.45
C LEU A 7 -6.90 -38.70 -27.12
N ASN A 8 -5.88 -38.83 -27.98
CA ASN A 8 -4.62 -38.12 -27.81
C ASN A 8 -4.82 -36.58 -27.82
N ALA A 9 -5.64 -36.07 -28.74
CA ALA A 9 -5.95 -34.63 -28.79
C ALA A 9 -6.65 -34.15 -27.53
N ILE A 10 -7.50 -34.95 -26.89
CA ILE A 10 -8.12 -34.64 -25.61
C ILE A 10 -7.09 -34.58 -24.47
N TYR A 11 -6.16 -35.57 -24.44
CA TYR A 11 -5.08 -35.57 -23.44
C TYR A 11 -4.13 -34.38 -23.61
N ASP A 12 -3.74 -34.04 -24.83
CA ASP A 12 -2.89 -32.88 -25.12
C ASP A 12 -3.58 -31.59 -24.69
N PHE A 13 -4.85 -31.41 -25.02
CA PHE A 13 -5.62 -30.25 -24.58
C PHE A 13 -5.75 -30.16 -23.05
N ALA A 14 -6.07 -31.29 -22.40
CA ALA A 14 -6.18 -31.32 -20.94
C ALA A 14 -4.84 -31.03 -20.26
N SER A 15 -3.72 -31.52 -20.78
CA SER A 15 -2.39 -31.24 -20.21
C SER A 15 -2.00 -29.78 -20.35
N VAL A 16 -2.27 -29.14 -21.48
CA VAL A 16 -2.03 -27.73 -21.71
C VAL A 16 -2.89 -26.87 -20.74
N LEU A 17 -4.18 -27.21 -20.60
CA LEU A 17 -5.10 -26.54 -19.71
C LEU A 17 -4.65 -26.66 -18.24
N LEU A 18 -4.29 -27.85 -17.79
CA LEU A 18 -3.79 -28.08 -16.43
C LEU A 18 -2.49 -27.31 -16.16
N THR A 19 -1.56 -27.31 -17.13
CA THR A 19 -0.32 -26.55 -17.01
C THR A 19 -0.58 -25.05 -16.92
N ALA A 20 -1.48 -24.52 -17.74
CA ALA A 20 -1.87 -23.12 -17.71
C ALA A 20 -2.50 -22.74 -16.37
N ILE A 21 -3.42 -23.55 -15.84
CA ILE A 21 -4.04 -23.34 -14.52
C ILE A 21 -2.97 -23.35 -13.43
N LEU A 22 -2.04 -24.32 -13.46
CA LEU A 22 -0.95 -24.40 -12.47
C LEU A 22 -0.07 -23.14 -12.49
N VAL A 23 0.37 -22.71 -13.68
CA VAL A 23 1.20 -21.50 -13.83
C VAL A 23 0.46 -20.26 -13.32
N VAL A 24 -0.80 -20.07 -13.72
CA VAL A 24 -1.63 -18.96 -13.24
C VAL A 24 -1.79 -19.01 -11.71
N SER A 25 -2.06 -20.18 -11.15
CA SER A 25 -2.19 -20.35 -9.69
C SER A 25 -0.91 -19.98 -8.95
N ILE A 26 0.26 -20.39 -9.47
CA ILE A 26 1.56 -20.02 -8.90
C ILE A 26 1.74 -18.49 -8.91
N ILE A 27 1.47 -17.85 -10.06
CA ILE A 27 1.57 -16.39 -10.20
C ILE A 27 0.69 -15.70 -9.17
N PHE A 28 -0.60 -16.07 -9.10
CA PHE A 28 -1.52 -15.44 -8.14
C PHE A 28 -1.15 -15.71 -6.68
N THR A 29 -0.60 -16.87 -6.36
CA THR A 29 -0.20 -17.20 -4.99
C THR A 29 1.00 -16.40 -4.50
N PHE A 30 1.98 -16.16 -5.37
CA PHE A 30 3.26 -15.55 -4.99
C PHE A 30 3.35 -14.05 -5.29
N ILE A 31 2.62 -13.55 -6.29
CA ILE A 31 2.71 -12.15 -6.73
C ILE A 31 1.62 -11.30 -6.09
N PHE A 32 0.40 -11.82 -5.98
CA PHE A 32 -0.73 -11.07 -5.48
C PHE A 32 -1.27 -11.64 -4.17
N LYS A 33 -1.69 -10.74 -3.30
CA LYS A 33 -2.42 -11.08 -2.07
C LYS A 33 -3.66 -10.20 -1.96
N ILE A 34 -4.66 -10.68 -1.24
CA ILE A 34 -5.85 -9.90 -0.91
C ILE A 34 -5.77 -9.47 0.54
N SER A 35 -6.06 -8.20 0.79
CA SER A 35 -6.17 -7.63 2.14
C SER A 35 -7.48 -6.86 2.25
N THR A 36 -8.16 -7.00 3.38
CA THR A 36 -9.40 -6.26 3.65
C THR A 36 -9.10 -5.07 4.55
N VAL A 37 -9.63 -3.91 4.21
CA VAL A 37 -9.51 -2.68 5.00
C VAL A 37 -10.31 -2.82 6.29
N SER A 38 -9.65 -2.55 7.43
CA SER A 38 -10.30 -2.48 8.73
C SER A 38 -10.05 -1.11 9.36
N GLY A 39 -11.12 -0.37 9.61
CA GLY A 39 -11.08 0.97 10.19
C GLY A 39 -11.18 2.10 9.16
N GLU A 40 -11.05 3.32 9.64
CA GLU A 40 -11.36 4.56 8.91
C GLU A 40 -10.14 5.44 8.64
N SER A 41 -8.93 4.97 8.97
CA SER A 41 -7.72 5.80 8.89
C SER A 41 -7.30 6.18 7.46
N MET A 42 -7.84 5.51 6.45
CA MET A 42 -7.58 5.77 5.02
C MET A 42 -8.77 6.40 4.29
N GLU A 43 -9.81 6.84 5.02
CA GLU A 43 -10.88 7.64 4.41
C GLU A 43 -10.33 9.02 3.97
N ASN A 44 -10.70 9.52 2.85
CA ASN A 44 -11.70 9.18 1.81
C ASN A 44 -11.28 8.08 0.83
N THR A 45 -10.00 7.72 0.79
CA THR A 45 -9.43 6.89 -0.28
C THR A 45 -9.93 5.44 -0.18
N LEU A 46 -9.93 4.89 1.03
CA LEU A 46 -10.36 3.52 1.32
C LEU A 46 -11.34 3.51 2.48
N HIS A 47 -12.37 2.67 2.35
CA HIS A 47 -13.42 2.51 3.36
C HIS A 47 -13.33 1.15 4.04
N ASN A 48 -13.84 1.10 5.26
CA ASN A 48 -13.92 -0.16 6.01
C ASN A 48 -14.67 -1.23 5.23
N GLY A 49 -14.06 -2.41 5.07
CA GLY A 49 -14.61 -3.53 4.31
C GLY A 49 -14.14 -3.61 2.85
N ASP A 50 -13.43 -2.59 2.32
CA ASP A 50 -12.84 -2.64 0.99
C ASP A 50 -11.85 -3.80 0.88
N ASN A 51 -11.91 -4.53 -0.24
CA ASN A 51 -10.95 -5.60 -0.55
C ASN A 51 -9.89 -5.06 -1.52
N LEU A 52 -8.65 -5.19 -1.11
CA LEU A 52 -7.49 -4.68 -1.84
C LEU A 52 -6.70 -5.82 -2.44
N LEU A 53 -6.31 -5.66 -3.69
CA LEU A 53 -5.28 -6.47 -4.33
C LEU A 53 -3.94 -5.79 -4.09
N ILE A 54 -3.02 -6.49 -3.42
CA ILE A 54 -1.69 -6.00 -3.11
C ILE A 54 -0.65 -6.81 -3.88
N THR A 55 0.40 -6.15 -4.35
CA THR A 55 1.54 -6.82 -4.96
C THR A 55 2.60 -7.06 -3.89
N ALA A 56 3.04 -8.32 -3.76
CA ALA A 56 4.14 -8.72 -2.87
C ALA A 56 5.51 -8.68 -3.59
N VAL A 57 5.53 -8.28 -4.85
CA VAL A 57 6.79 -8.16 -5.61
C VAL A 57 7.55 -6.96 -5.10
N ASN A 58 8.86 -7.12 -4.87
CA ASN A 58 9.81 -6.09 -4.46
C ASN A 58 9.93 -4.98 -5.52
N ASN A 59 8.88 -4.19 -5.68
CA ASN A 59 8.98 -2.92 -6.35
C ASN A 59 9.54 -1.90 -5.36
N GLU A 60 10.39 -1.02 -5.83
CA GLU A 60 10.82 0.15 -5.06
C GLU A 60 9.58 0.89 -4.54
N ILE A 61 9.51 1.04 -3.22
CA ILE A 61 8.40 1.75 -2.58
C ILE A 61 8.64 3.24 -2.77
N LYS A 62 7.64 3.95 -3.26
CA LYS A 62 7.72 5.37 -3.59
C LYS A 62 6.78 6.20 -2.71
N GLN A 63 7.09 7.48 -2.62
CA GLN A 63 6.17 8.47 -2.06
C GLN A 63 4.82 8.42 -2.80
N GLY A 64 3.73 8.45 -2.04
CA GLY A 64 2.37 8.32 -2.55
C GLY A 64 1.82 6.90 -2.54
N ASP A 65 2.66 5.86 -2.51
CA ASP A 65 2.19 4.47 -2.46
C ASP A 65 1.37 4.19 -1.21
N VAL A 66 0.30 3.42 -1.36
CA VAL A 66 -0.44 2.87 -0.23
C VAL A 66 0.08 1.47 0.05
N VAL A 67 0.56 1.26 1.27
CA VAL A 67 1.23 0.02 1.69
C VAL A 67 0.49 -0.68 2.81
N VAL A 68 0.57 -2.02 2.80
CA VAL A 68 0.07 -2.89 3.86
C VAL A 68 1.26 -3.32 4.72
N ILE A 69 1.17 -3.07 6.04
CA ILE A 69 2.30 -3.13 6.97
C ILE A 69 1.99 -4.11 8.08
N SER A 70 2.92 -5.03 8.35
CA SER A 70 2.85 -6.02 9.44
C SER A 70 3.84 -5.76 10.57
N GLN A 71 4.42 -4.56 10.64
CA GLN A 71 5.37 -4.21 11.70
C GLN A 71 4.71 -4.38 13.07
N PRO A 72 5.36 -5.08 14.03
CA PRO A 72 4.87 -5.16 15.39
C PRO A 72 4.65 -3.78 15.98
N ASN A 73 3.48 -3.55 16.53
CA ASN A 73 3.06 -2.28 17.12
C ASN A 73 2.22 -2.56 18.37
N ILE A 74 1.99 -1.53 19.19
CA ILE A 74 1.25 -1.69 20.46
C ILE A 74 -0.21 -2.15 20.26
N TYR A 75 -0.75 -1.97 19.06
CA TYR A 75 -2.12 -2.38 18.72
C TYR A 75 -2.20 -3.81 18.20
N ASN A 76 -1.07 -4.44 17.91
CA ASN A 76 -0.96 -5.78 17.30
C ASN A 76 -1.81 -5.92 16.03
N LEU A 77 -1.85 -4.88 15.20
CA LEU A 77 -2.66 -4.78 13.99
C LEU A 77 -1.79 -4.64 12.75
N VAL A 78 -2.28 -5.20 11.65
CA VAL A 78 -1.80 -4.86 10.30
C VAL A 78 -2.34 -3.47 9.96
N LEU A 79 -1.45 -2.60 9.49
CA LEU A 79 -1.78 -1.22 9.16
C LEU A 79 -1.83 -1.05 7.63
N ILE A 80 -2.74 -0.21 7.16
CA ILE A 80 -2.76 0.27 5.78
C ILE A 80 -2.55 1.77 5.85
N LYS A 81 -1.50 2.28 5.20
CA LYS A 81 -1.09 3.69 5.25
C LYS A 81 -0.50 4.13 3.92
N ARG A 82 -0.48 5.44 3.70
CA ARG A 82 0.21 6.06 2.57
C ARG A 82 1.63 6.42 2.93
N VAL A 83 2.56 6.13 2.03
CA VAL A 83 3.97 6.54 2.14
C VAL A 83 4.06 8.04 1.88
N ILE A 84 4.57 8.77 2.84
CA ILE A 84 4.78 10.22 2.77
C ILE A 84 6.22 10.53 2.41
N ALA A 85 7.17 9.76 2.97
CA ALA A 85 8.57 9.90 2.66
C ALA A 85 9.29 8.56 2.81
N THR A 86 10.33 8.36 2.01
CA THR A 86 11.23 7.21 1.99
C THR A 86 12.59 7.55 2.59
N GLY A 87 13.50 6.57 2.67
CA GLY A 87 14.85 6.77 3.19
C GLY A 87 15.60 7.94 2.55
N GLY A 88 16.33 8.70 3.36
CA GLY A 88 17.06 9.91 2.97
C GLY A 88 16.25 11.19 3.00
N GLN A 89 14.93 11.14 2.92
CA GLN A 89 14.07 12.31 2.88
C GLN A 89 13.80 12.92 4.28
N THR A 90 13.37 14.18 4.28
CA THR A 90 12.97 14.90 5.49
C THR A 90 11.49 15.23 5.48
N VAL A 91 10.83 15.15 6.65
CA VAL A 91 9.42 15.49 6.82
C VAL A 91 9.27 16.59 7.86
N THR A 92 8.51 17.62 7.53
CA THR A 92 8.10 18.69 8.43
C THR A 92 6.62 19.02 8.24
N PHE A 93 6.07 19.82 9.15
CA PHE A 93 4.67 20.22 9.13
C PHE A 93 4.53 21.73 9.28
N ASP A 94 3.76 22.36 8.42
CA ASP A 94 3.25 23.70 8.69
C ASP A 94 1.95 23.61 9.48
N LYS A 95 2.04 23.87 10.78
CA LYS A 95 0.88 23.77 11.69
C LYS A 95 -0.21 24.79 11.41
N LYS A 96 0.08 25.88 10.67
CA LYS A 96 -0.92 26.92 10.34
C LYS A 96 -1.78 26.49 9.16
N SER A 97 -1.16 26.01 8.11
CA SER A 97 -1.86 25.52 6.91
C SER A 97 -2.33 24.09 7.04
N GLY A 98 -1.68 23.26 7.88
CA GLY A 98 -1.85 21.81 7.97
C GLY A 98 -1.06 21.05 6.90
N ALA A 99 -0.22 21.71 6.14
CA ALA A 99 0.55 21.11 5.06
C ALA A 99 1.64 20.18 5.60
N VAL A 100 1.82 19.05 4.93
CA VAL A 100 2.98 18.17 5.07
C VAL A 100 4.02 18.59 4.06
N ILE A 101 5.26 18.74 4.50
CA ILE A 101 6.38 19.24 3.71
C ILE A 101 7.45 18.15 3.68
N VAL A 102 7.83 17.72 2.48
CA VAL A 102 8.89 16.73 2.26
C VAL A 102 10.04 17.43 1.51
N ASP A 103 11.25 17.34 2.07
CA ASP A 103 12.46 17.97 1.52
C ASP A 103 12.29 19.47 1.23
N GLY A 104 11.49 20.15 2.05
CA GLY A 104 11.19 21.57 1.92
C GLY A 104 10.08 21.91 0.93
N VAL A 105 9.47 20.92 0.26
CA VAL A 105 8.38 21.10 -0.71
C VAL A 105 7.06 20.66 -0.07
N PRO A 106 6.03 21.53 -0.03
CA PRO A 106 4.70 21.11 0.39
C PRO A 106 4.12 20.05 -0.54
N LEU A 107 3.54 19.01 0.03
CA LEU A 107 2.86 17.98 -0.74
C LEU A 107 1.50 18.48 -1.23
N GLU A 108 1.17 18.12 -2.46
CA GLU A 108 -0.19 18.20 -2.98
C GLU A 108 -0.97 16.96 -2.52
N GLU A 109 -2.02 17.16 -1.71
CA GLU A 109 -2.66 16.07 -0.97
C GLU A 109 -4.19 16.11 -1.17
N ASP A 110 -4.65 15.97 -2.39
CA ASP A 110 -6.08 15.93 -2.77
C ASP A 110 -6.82 14.68 -2.23
N TYR A 111 -6.06 13.66 -1.84
CA TYR A 111 -6.56 12.41 -1.25
C TYR A 111 -6.92 12.55 0.23
N THR A 112 -6.53 13.60 0.92
CA THR A 112 -6.80 13.75 2.36
C THR A 112 -8.25 14.12 2.63
N LYS A 113 -8.82 13.54 3.69
CA LYS A 113 -10.20 13.83 4.12
C LYS A 113 -10.36 15.29 4.57
N GLU A 114 -9.35 15.81 5.25
CA GLU A 114 -9.33 17.16 5.82
C GLU A 114 -7.90 17.62 6.11
N LYS A 115 -7.74 18.90 6.39
CA LYS A 115 -6.44 19.46 6.78
C LYS A 115 -5.87 18.76 8.02
N THR A 116 -4.57 18.51 8.01
CA THR A 116 -3.89 17.95 9.17
C THR A 116 -3.88 18.93 10.33
N THR A 117 -4.46 18.55 11.46
CA THR A 117 -4.46 19.32 12.71
C THR A 117 -3.85 18.54 13.87
N ARG A 118 -3.80 17.20 13.76
CA ARG A 118 -3.23 16.30 14.74
C ARG A 118 -1.78 15.96 14.39
N PHE A 119 -0.83 16.53 15.11
CA PHE A 119 0.61 16.42 14.84
C PHE A 119 1.37 15.55 15.85
N TYR A 120 0.73 15.02 16.88
CA TYR A 120 1.34 14.17 17.92
C TYR A 120 2.61 14.75 18.56
N GLY A 121 2.70 16.08 18.68
CA GLY A 121 3.89 16.75 19.24
C GLY A 121 5.08 16.83 18.28
N MET A 122 4.90 16.58 16.99
CA MET A 122 5.94 16.72 15.97
C MET A 122 6.23 18.22 15.72
N ASP A 123 7.29 18.71 16.34
CA ASP A 123 7.68 20.15 16.31
C ASP A 123 9.00 20.40 15.57
N ARG A 124 9.61 19.35 14.99
CA ARG A 124 10.93 19.38 14.35
C ARG A 124 10.95 18.66 13.02
N ILE A 125 12.05 18.81 12.30
CA ILE A 125 12.34 18.07 11.09
C ILE A 125 12.60 16.61 11.47
N TYR A 126 11.95 15.70 10.76
CA TYR A 126 12.17 14.25 10.86
C TYR A 126 12.93 13.80 9.64
N THR A 127 14.13 13.27 9.81
CA THR A 127 14.88 12.60 8.75
C THR A 127 14.52 11.12 8.76
N VAL A 128 14.11 10.60 7.62
CA VAL A 128 13.78 9.19 7.44
C VAL A 128 15.08 8.42 7.13
N PRO A 129 15.54 7.50 7.98
CA PRO A 129 16.73 6.69 7.70
C PRO A 129 16.52 5.77 6.49
N GLU A 130 17.61 5.37 5.83
CA GLU A 130 17.57 4.37 4.76
C GLU A 130 16.88 3.08 5.23
N GLY A 131 16.06 2.49 4.36
CA GLY A 131 15.26 1.29 4.65
C GLY A 131 14.10 1.53 5.60
N LYS A 132 13.73 2.80 5.85
CA LYS A 132 12.56 3.19 6.64
C LYS A 132 11.61 4.03 5.81
N LEU A 133 10.34 4.03 6.23
CA LEU A 133 9.27 4.80 5.64
C LEU A 133 8.61 5.69 6.71
N PHE A 134 8.27 6.89 6.33
CA PHE A 134 7.33 7.73 7.06
C PHE A 134 5.97 7.60 6.41
N VAL A 135 4.99 7.08 7.14
CA VAL A 135 3.66 6.80 6.61
C VAL A 135 2.58 7.55 7.36
N MET A 136 1.52 7.94 6.68
CA MET A 136 0.35 8.58 7.28
C MET A 136 -0.95 7.98 6.74
N GLY A 137 -2.02 8.08 7.55
CA GLY A 137 -3.36 7.82 7.07
C GLY A 137 -3.91 9.01 6.27
N ASP A 138 -4.76 8.75 5.29
CA ASP A 138 -5.43 9.81 4.51
C ASP A 138 -6.49 10.54 5.35
N ASN A 139 -7.09 9.88 6.34
CA ASN A 139 -7.88 10.48 7.41
C ASN A 139 -6.95 11.03 8.51
N ARG A 140 -6.32 12.15 8.24
CA ARG A 140 -5.22 12.76 8.97
C ARG A 140 -5.44 12.87 10.48
N ASN A 141 -6.64 13.23 10.88
CA ASN A 141 -6.95 13.50 12.28
C ASN A 141 -7.53 12.26 13.00
N ASN A 142 -7.82 11.17 12.26
CA ASN A 142 -8.28 9.89 12.81
C ASN A 142 -7.37 8.73 12.35
N SER A 143 -6.05 8.89 12.52
CA SER A 143 -5.07 7.88 12.15
C SER A 143 -3.97 7.78 13.20
N SER A 144 -3.63 6.56 13.61
CA SER A 144 -2.38 6.24 14.28
C SER A 144 -1.37 5.80 13.22
N ASP A 145 -0.27 6.56 13.09
CA ASP A 145 0.71 6.40 12.01
C ASP A 145 2.09 6.91 12.45
N SER A 146 3.03 7.17 11.54
CA SER A 146 4.40 7.54 11.89
C SER A 146 4.54 8.81 12.74
N ARG A 147 3.50 9.61 12.83
CA ARG A 147 3.45 10.77 13.74
C ARG A 147 3.30 10.36 15.21
N ASP A 148 2.69 9.21 15.48
CA ASP A 148 2.56 8.64 16.81
C ASP A 148 3.83 7.85 17.15
N SER A 149 4.50 8.21 18.26
CA SER A 149 5.71 7.53 18.73
C SER A 149 5.52 6.03 19.00
N ASN A 150 4.28 5.59 19.22
CA ASN A 150 3.94 4.18 19.41
C ASN A 150 3.96 3.37 18.11
N ILE A 151 3.89 4.03 16.97
CA ILE A 151 4.02 3.42 15.63
C ILE A 151 5.42 3.73 15.10
N GLY A 152 5.79 5.02 15.05
CA GLY A 152 7.08 5.49 14.55
C GLY A 152 7.29 5.21 13.07
N LEU A 153 8.56 5.20 12.68
CA LEU A 153 8.96 4.87 11.31
C LEU A 153 8.78 3.38 11.03
N ILE A 154 8.33 3.07 9.82
CA ILE A 154 8.12 1.70 9.37
C ILE A 154 9.39 1.18 8.73
N ASP A 155 9.83 0.00 9.11
CA ASP A 155 10.88 -0.72 8.41
C ASP A 155 10.31 -1.37 7.15
N GLU A 156 10.91 -1.12 5.99
CA GLU A 156 10.45 -1.63 4.70
C GLU A 156 10.30 -3.15 4.67
N ARG A 157 11.07 -3.88 5.47
CA ARG A 157 10.99 -5.35 5.60
C ARG A 157 9.65 -5.84 6.14
N TYR A 158 8.89 -4.97 6.81
CA TYR A 158 7.56 -5.30 7.31
C TYR A 158 6.43 -4.90 6.37
N VAL A 159 6.75 -4.36 5.20
CA VAL A 159 5.75 -4.09 4.17
C VAL A 159 5.37 -5.41 3.50
N LEU A 160 4.11 -5.78 3.61
CA LEU A 160 3.56 -6.99 2.99
C LEU A 160 3.33 -6.84 1.48
N GLY A 161 3.16 -5.61 1.04
CA GLY A 161 2.97 -5.24 -0.36
C GLY A 161 2.37 -3.84 -0.53
N THR A 162 2.36 -3.40 -1.77
CA THR A 162 1.78 -2.13 -2.21
C THR A 162 0.38 -2.38 -2.77
N VAL A 163 -0.56 -1.53 -2.42
CA VAL A 163 -1.93 -1.60 -2.95
C VAL A 163 -1.90 -1.28 -4.44
N PHE A 164 -2.34 -2.23 -5.22
CA PHE A 164 -2.38 -2.15 -6.68
C PHE A 164 -3.79 -1.82 -7.19
N TYR A 165 -4.82 -2.39 -6.55
CA TYR A 165 -6.19 -2.29 -7.01
C TYR A 165 -7.17 -2.48 -5.86
N ARG A 166 -8.27 -1.70 -5.86
CA ARG A 166 -9.42 -1.94 -4.98
C ARG A 166 -10.46 -2.75 -5.75
N ILE A 167 -10.82 -3.92 -5.25
CA ILE A 167 -11.78 -4.81 -5.92
C ILE A 167 -13.14 -4.13 -5.96
N GLY A 168 -13.70 -3.99 -7.16
CA GLY A 168 -14.96 -3.27 -7.39
C GLY A 168 -14.78 -1.86 -7.95
N ASP A 169 -13.56 -1.36 -8.03
CA ASP A 169 -13.23 -0.07 -8.65
C ASP A 169 -12.94 -0.23 -10.16
N THR A 170 -12.95 0.86 -10.90
CA THR A 170 -12.64 0.87 -12.34
C THR A 170 -11.22 1.33 -12.65
N LYS A 171 -10.47 1.83 -11.64
CA LYS A 171 -9.14 2.41 -11.80
C LYS A 171 -8.08 1.67 -10.99
N LEU A 172 -6.85 1.62 -11.52
CA LEU A 172 -5.67 1.17 -10.78
C LEU A 172 -5.31 2.20 -9.71
N PHE A 173 -4.89 1.74 -8.52
CA PHE A 173 -4.74 2.58 -7.32
C PHE A 173 -3.46 3.39 -7.36
N ASN A 174 -2.47 3.34 -7.99
CA ASN A 174 -1.20 4.09 -7.86
C ASN A 174 -0.53 4.49 -9.19
N ARG A 175 -1.28 4.87 -10.23
CA ARG A 175 -0.65 5.24 -11.51
C ARG A 175 -1.26 6.49 -12.17
N GLU A 176 -1.43 7.55 -11.41
CA GLU A 176 -1.71 8.87 -12.00
C GLU A 176 -0.72 9.92 -11.47
N ALA A 177 0.57 9.69 -11.65
CA ALA A 177 1.59 10.70 -11.40
C ALA A 177 2.84 10.47 -12.26
N GLU A 178 2.67 10.31 -13.58
CA GLU A 178 3.74 10.48 -14.55
C GLU A 178 3.10 10.60 -15.95
N GLU A 179 2.64 11.80 -16.31
CA GLU A 179 2.61 12.35 -17.67
C GLU A 179 2.96 13.84 -17.61
#